data_7d794f5ffd4f1bf0276b6cdf4962fe25
#
_entry.id   7d794f5ffd4f1bf0276b6cdf4962fe25
#
_cell.length_a   1.000
_cell.length_b   1.000
_cell.length_c   1.000
_cell.angle_alpha   90.00
_cell.angle_beta   90.00
_cell.angle_gamma   90.00
#
_symmetry.space_group_name_H-M   'P 1'
#
loop_
_entity.id
_entity.type
_entity.pdbx_description
1 polymer ?
#
loop_
_entity_poly.entity_id
_entity_poly.type
_entity_poly.pdbx_seq_one_letter_code
_entity_poly.pdbx_strand_id
1 'polypeptide(L)'
;LGTGEKGRYITALTFGNVHGVYKPGAVKLRPEVLKDIQEEVGAKIGKERPFDLVFHGGSGSTLEEIRAALDYGVVKMNVDTDTQYAFTRPVAGHMFTNYDGVLKVDGEVGNKKAYDPRAWGKVAEASLNA
;
A
#
# COMPACT_ATOMS: atom_id res chain seq x y z
N LEU A 1 -4.14 11.26 -27.27
CA LEU A 1 -4.91 11.67 -26.09
C LEU A 1 -5.06 13.20 -25.94
N GLY A 2 -4.26 13.99 -26.66
CA GLY A 2 -4.26 15.45 -26.59
C GLY A 2 -3.64 16.00 -25.30
N THR A 3 -3.90 17.26 -25.01
CA THR A 3 -3.37 18.00 -23.87
C THR A 3 -4.40 18.18 -22.73
N GLY A 4 -5.42 17.35 -22.68
CA GLY A 4 -6.45 17.38 -21.64
C GLY A 4 -7.58 18.37 -21.88
N GLU A 5 -7.88 18.66 -23.13
CA GLU A 5 -8.97 19.58 -23.52
C GLU A 5 -10.35 19.03 -23.11
N LYS A 6 -10.48 17.70 -23.10
CA LYS A 6 -11.75 17.00 -22.80
C LYS A 6 -11.72 16.21 -21.50
N GLY A 7 -10.70 16.39 -20.68
CA GLY A 7 -10.57 15.65 -19.43
C GLY A 7 -9.33 15.99 -18.63
N ARG A 8 -9.15 15.27 -17.56
CA ARG A 8 -8.01 15.35 -16.68
C ARG A 8 -7.27 14.02 -16.68
N TYR A 9 -5.97 14.04 -16.71
CA TYR A 9 -5.16 12.82 -16.71
C TYR A 9 -4.80 12.41 -15.30
N ILE A 10 -5.06 11.11 -15.02
CA ILE A 10 -4.49 10.43 -13.87
C ILE A 10 -3.33 9.56 -14.38
N THR A 11 -2.16 9.69 -13.80
CA THR A 11 -0.97 8.98 -14.26
C THR A 11 -0.06 8.56 -13.11
N ALA A 12 0.61 7.44 -13.29
CA ALA A 12 1.63 6.95 -12.37
C ALA A 12 3.02 7.27 -12.95
N LEU A 13 3.75 8.13 -12.27
CA LEU A 13 5.13 8.45 -12.60
C LEU A 13 6.07 7.73 -11.63
N THR A 14 7.22 7.28 -12.14
CA THR A 14 8.25 6.68 -11.30
C THR A 14 9.17 7.74 -10.73
N PHE A 15 9.39 7.71 -9.42
CA PHE A 15 10.28 8.62 -8.70
C PHE A 15 11.14 7.88 -7.67
N GLY A 16 11.57 6.66 -8.05
CA GLY A 16 12.35 5.75 -7.20
C GLY A 16 11.51 4.67 -6.50
N ASN A 17 10.20 4.73 -6.64
CA ASN A 17 9.28 3.75 -6.08
C ASN A 17 9.39 2.40 -6.81
N VAL A 18 9.31 1.34 -6.02
CA VAL A 18 9.40 -0.05 -6.47
C VAL A 18 8.37 -0.90 -5.73
N HIS A 19 8.01 -2.04 -6.31
CA HIS A 19 7.05 -2.95 -5.70
C HIS A 19 7.77 -4.08 -4.95
N GLY A 20 7.21 -4.52 -3.83
CA GLY A 20 7.68 -5.67 -3.06
C GLY A 20 8.24 -5.32 -1.69
N VAL A 21 8.98 -6.27 -1.11
CA VAL A 21 9.61 -6.15 0.21
C VAL A 21 11.06 -5.77 0.03
N TYR A 22 11.48 -4.68 0.64
CA TYR A 22 12.85 -4.18 0.60
C TYR A 22 13.40 -4.01 2.01
N LYS A 23 14.73 -4.12 2.13
CA LYS A 23 15.40 -3.75 3.37
C LYS A 23 15.23 -2.24 3.59
N PRO A 24 15.04 -1.79 4.83
CA PRO A 24 15.01 -0.36 5.14
C PRO A 24 16.20 0.38 4.52
N GLY A 25 15.94 1.48 3.83
CA GLY A 25 16.96 2.28 3.15
C GLY A 25 17.44 1.73 1.78
N ALA A 26 16.92 0.59 1.31
CA ALA A 26 17.26 0.06 -0.02
C ALA A 26 16.53 0.80 -1.16
N VAL A 27 15.40 1.41 -0.85
CA VAL A 27 14.63 2.24 -1.79
C VAL A 27 14.82 3.69 -1.39
N LYS A 28 15.21 4.51 -2.36
CA LYS A 28 15.36 5.96 -2.17
C LYS A 28 14.37 6.67 -3.10
N LEU A 29 13.33 7.20 -2.52
CA LEU A 29 12.36 8.01 -3.24
C LEU A 29 12.94 9.39 -3.55
N ARG A 30 12.49 9.96 -4.65
CA ARG A 30 12.82 11.31 -5.10
C ARG A 30 11.54 12.04 -5.51
N PRO A 31 10.71 12.45 -4.53
CA PRO A 31 9.42 13.10 -4.82
C PRO A 31 9.57 14.38 -5.64
N GLU A 32 10.73 15.04 -5.60
CA GLU A 32 11.04 16.25 -6.38
C GLU A 32 10.85 16.03 -7.89
N VAL A 33 11.08 14.80 -8.38
CA VAL A 33 10.84 14.44 -9.80
C VAL A 33 9.40 14.68 -10.20
N LEU A 34 8.45 14.45 -9.29
CA LEU A 34 7.03 14.71 -9.54
C LEU A 34 6.76 16.20 -9.73
N LYS A 35 7.39 17.03 -8.88
CA LYS A 35 7.32 18.50 -8.99
C LYS A 35 7.86 18.96 -10.32
N ASP A 36 9.09 18.54 -10.68
CA ASP A 36 9.77 18.96 -11.92
C ASP A 36 8.92 18.61 -13.15
N ILE A 37 8.32 17.41 -13.18
CA ILE A 37 7.45 16.99 -14.28
C ILE A 37 6.15 17.81 -14.33
N GLN A 38 5.51 18.09 -13.19
CA GLN A 38 4.33 18.95 -13.13
C GLN A 38 4.62 20.36 -13.65
N GLU A 39 5.75 20.95 -13.25
CA GLU A 39 6.17 22.30 -13.68
C GLU A 39 6.52 22.33 -15.17
N GLU A 40 7.35 21.40 -15.65
CA GLU A 40 7.79 21.34 -17.05
C GLU A 40 6.62 21.14 -18.02
N VAL A 41 5.73 20.20 -17.73
CA VAL A 41 4.55 19.94 -18.58
C VAL A 41 3.54 21.07 -18.43
N GLY A 42 3.32 21.55 -17.20
CA GLY A 42 2.41 22.65 -16.92
C GLY A 42 2.76 23.92 -17.68
N ALA A 43 4.04 24.27 -17.72
CA ALA A 43 4.53 25.43 -18.49
C ALA A 43 4.23 25.30 -19.99
N LYS A 44 4.33 24.08 -20.56
CA LYS A 44 4.05 23.84 -21.99
C LYS A 44 2.58 23.93 -22.37
N ILE A 45 1.67 23.58 -21.44
CA ILE A 45 0.24 23.52 -21.73
C ILE A 45 -0.58 24.60 -21.01
N GLY A 46 0.08 25.49 -20.28
CA GLY A 46 -0.58 26.57 -19.54
C GLY A 46 -1.43 26.12 -18.34
N LYS A 47 -1.03 25.04 -17.67
CA LYS A 47 -1.72 24.50 -16.48
C LYS A 47 -0.73 24.36 -15.32
N GLU A 48 -1.10 24.83 -14.14
CA GLU A 48 -0.23 24.77 -12.95
C GLU A 48 0.04 23.30 -12.52
N ARG A 49 -0.97 22.46 -12.51
CA ARG A 49 -0.87 21.02 -12.16
C ARG A 49 -1.62 20.19 -13.20
N PRO A 50 -0.96 19.80 -14.28
CA PRO A 50 -1.61 19.10 -15.41
C PRO A 50 -2.07 17.67 -15.07
N PHE A 51 -1.47 17.02 -14.06
CA PHE A 51 -1.74 15.63 -13.73
C PHE A 51 -2.29 15.44 -12.31
N ASP A 52 -3.19 14.49 -12.17
CA ASP A 52 -3.47 13.80 -10.92
C ASP A 52 -2.54 12.59 -10.85
N LEU A 53 -1.66 12.53 -9.82
CA LEU A 53 -0.61 11.54 -9.76
C LEU A 53 -1.00 10.35 -8.89
N VAL A 54 -0.51 9.17 -9.27
CA VAL A 54 -0.63 7.92 -8.51
C VAL A 54 0.73 7.48 -8.02
N PHE A 55 0.85 7.23 -6.73
CA PHE A 55 2.01 6.65 -6.10
C PHE A 55 1.82 5.13 -5.97
N HIS A 56 2.51 4.36 -6.82
CA HIS A 56 2.61 2.91 -6.70
C HIS A 56 3.77 2.50 -5.81
N GLY A 57 3.66 1.35 -5.14
CA GLY A 57 4.73 0.81 -4.31
C GLY A 57 5.01 1.68 -3.08
N GLY A 58 3.95 2.16 -2.42
CA GLY A 58 4.06 3.04 -1.26
C GLY A 58 4.44 2.36 0.05
N SER A 59 4.40 1.02 0.12
CA SER A 59 4.81 0.27 1.32
C SER A 59 6.26 0.55 1.69
N GLY A 60 6.51 0.81 2.97
CA GLY A 60 7.84 1.12 3.48
C GLY A 60 8.33 2.55 3.24
N SER A 61 7.51 3.44 2.69
CA SER A 61 7.83 4.86 2.52
C SER A 61 7.75 5.61 3.86
N THR A 62 8.62 6.61 4.04
CA THR A 62 8.55 7.48 5.21
C THR A 62 7.38 8.46 5.10
N LEU A 63 6.95 8.98 6.25
CA LEU A 63 5.86 9.97 6.28
C LEU A 63 6.25 11.28 5.56
N GLU A 64 7.53 11.67 5.62
CA GLU A 64 8.05 12.83 4.91
C GLU A 64 7.97 12.65 3.39
N GLU A 65 8.37 11.48 2.88
CA GLU A 65 8.29 11.15 1.45
C GLU A 65 6.83 11.14 0.96
N ILE A 66 5.92 10.59 1.77
CA ILE A 66 4.49 10.57 1.46
C ILE A 66 3.94 12.00 1.40
N ARG A 67 4.25 12.85 2.39
CA ARG A 67 3.80 14.24 2.43
C ARG A 67 4.32 15.03 1.24
N ALA A 68 5.62 14.90 0.92
CA ALA A 68 6.19 15.55 -0.24
C ALA A 68 5.50 15.13 -1.55
N ALA A 69 5.22 13.83 -1.71
CA ALA A 69 4.50 13.33 -2.88
C ALA A 69 3.06 13.90 -2.98
N LEU A 70 2.35 14.03 -1.85
CA LEU A 70 1.03 14.67 -1.81
C LEU A 70 1.11 16.15 -2.22
N ASP A 71 2.10 16.89 -1.70
CA ASP A 71 2.32 18.30 -2.05
C ASP A 71 2.60 18.48 -3.54
N TYR A 72 3.18 17.49 -4.21
CA TYR A 72 3.47 17.50 -5.64
C TYR A 72 2.35 16.93 -6.53
N GLY A 73 1.18 16.63 -5.95
CA GLY A 73 -0.03 16.29 -6.71
C GLY A 73 -0.40 14.82 -6.75
N VAL A 74 0.15 14.00 -5.85
CA VAL A 74 -0.33 12.62 -5.66
C VAL A 74 -1.72 12.67 -5.02
N VAL A 75 -2.69 12.04 -5.66
CA VAL A 75 -4.09 11.93 -5.19
C VAL A 75 -4.48 10.51 -4.80
N LYS A 76 -3.65 9.53 -5.16
CA LYS A 76 -3.87 8.11 -4.88
C LYS A 76 -2.54 7.43 -4.59
N MET A 77 -2.49 6.69 -3.49
CA MET A 77 -1.34 5.86 -3.12
C MET A 77 -1.78 4.41 -3.01
N ASN A 78 -0.97 3.50 -3.55
CA ASN A 78 -1.19 2.07 -3.43
C ASN A 78 -0.26 1.49 -2.35
N VAL A 79 -0.87 0.89 -1.34
CA VAL A 79 -0.19 0.14 -0.27
C VAL A 79 -0.71 -1.29 -0.33
N ASP A 80 0.15 -2.26 -0.52
CA ASP A 80 -0.22 -3.67 -0.63
C ASP A 80 0.58 -4.56 0.33
N THR A 81 1.89 -4.53 0.24
CA THR A 81 2.78 -5.40 1.03
C THR A 81 2.54 -5.26 2.54
N ASP A 82 2.42 -4.04 3.05
CA ASP A 82 2.20 -3.79 4.47
C ASP A 82 0.84 -4.30 4.93
N THR A 83 -0.20 -4.12 4.10
CA THR A 83 -1.55 -4.63 4.40
C THR A 83 -1.61 -6.16 4.33
N GLN A 84 -0.94 -6.78 3.37
CA GLN A 84 -0.81 -8.25 3.31
C GLN A 84 -0.14 -8.79 4.56
N TYR A 85 0.96 -8.18 4.98
CA TYR A 85 1.69 -8.60 6.17
C TYR A 85 0.88 -8.37 7.45
N ALA A 86 0.24 -7.21 7.60
CA ALA A 86 -0.61 -6.88 8.74
C ALA A 86 -1.76 -7.86 8.89
N PHE A 87 -2.31 -8.37 7.77
CA PHE A 87 -3.35 -9.39 7.79
C PHE A 87 -2.79 -10.79 8.08
N THR A 88 -1.75 -11.20 7.36
CA THR A 88 -1.26 -12.59 7.36
C THR A 88 -0.58 -12.97 8.67
N ARG A 89 0.23 -12.08 9.26
CA ARG A 89 0.99 -12.38 10.48
C ARG A 89 0.12 -12.78 11.68
N PRO A 90 -0.92 -12.03 12.06
CA PRO A 90 -1.77 -12.42 13.18
C PRO A 90 -2.59 -13.69 12.89
N VAL A 91 -3.00 -13.93 11.64
CA VAL A 91 -3.66 -15.18 11.25
C VAL A 91 -2.72 -16.37 11.47
N ALA A 92 -1.48 -16.28 10.98
CA ALA A 92 -0.48 -17.31 11.19
C ALA A 92 -0.20 -17.52 12.68
N GLY A 93 -0.04 -16.45 13.46
CA GLY A 93 0.13 -16.52 14.90
C GLY A 93 -1.01 -17.24 15.61
N HIS A 94 -2.26 -16.93 15.23
CA HIS A 94 -3.43 -17.63 15.77
C HIS A 94 -3.41 -19.14 15.45
N MET A 95 -3.09 -19.49 14.19
CA MET A 95 -3.03 -20.91 13.75
C MET A 95 -1.93 -21.68 14.50
N PHE A 96 -0.74 -21.11 14.64
CA PHE A 96 0.37 -21.78 15.36
C PHE A 96 0.10 -21.91 16.86
N THR A 97 -0.48 -20.90 17.49
CA THR A 97 -0.79 -20.93 18.92
C THR A 97 -1.92 -21.89 19.26
N ASN A 98 -2.85 -22.08 18.33
CA ASN A 98 -4.03 -22.92 18.52
C ASN A 98 -4.02 -24.17 17.64
N TYR A 99 -2.85 -24.70 17.32
CA TYR A 99 -2.66 -25.78 16.35
C TYR A 99 -3.62 -26.97 16.60
N ASP A 100 -3.65 -27.50 17.82
CA ASP A 100 -4.50 -28.66 18.18
C ASP A 100 -6.01 -28.33 18.15
N GLY A 101 -6.35 -27.06 18.38
CA GLY A 101 -7.74 -26.61 18.31
C GLY A 101 -8.22 -26.33 16.88
N VAL A 102 -7.30 -25.99 15.97
CA VAL A 102 -7.60 -25.66 14.57
C VAL A 102 -7.65 -26.92 13.70
N LEU A 103 -6.76 -27.86 13.93
CA LEU A 103 -6.69 -29.11 13.17
C LEU A 103 -7.55 -30.22 13.81
N LYS A 104 -8.19 -31.00 12.96
CA LYS A 104 -8.75 -32.30 13.36
C LYS A 104 -7.65 -33.33 13.26
N VAL A 105 -7.45 -34.04 14.36
CA VAL A 105 -6.71 -35.30 14.37
C VAL A 105 -7.73 -36.45 14.29
N ASP A 106 -7.35 -37.58 13.75
CA ASP A 106 -8.23 -38.72 13.53
C ASP A 106 -9.10 -39.05 14.77
N GLY A 107 -10.41 -39.00 14.59
CA GLY A 107 -11.40 -39.27 15.66
C GLY A 107 -11.68 -38.12 16.60
N GLU A 108 -11.01 -36.99 16.48
CA GLU A 108 -11.20 -35.81 17.32
C GLU A 108 -11.94 -34.67 16.61
N VAL A 109 -12.57 -33.83 17.41
CA VAL A 109 -13.21 -32.61 16.97
C VAL A 109 -12.38 -31.42 17.45
N GLY A 110 -11.88 -30.60 16.53
CA GLY A 110 -11.15 -29.39 16.89
C GLY A 110 -12.00 -28.40 17.71
N ASN A 111 -11.36 -27.44 18.33
CA ASN A 111 -12.03 -26.42 19.11
C ASN A 111 -12.66 -25.35 18.19
N LYS A 112 -14.00 -25.29 18.13
CA LYS A 112 -14.73 -24.34 17.32
C LYS A 112 -14.32 -22.88 17.59
N LYS A 113 -13.99 -22.53 18.82
CA LYS A 113 -13.51 -21.18 19.17
C LYS A 113 -12.15 -20.85 18.56
N ALA A 114 -11.36 -21.86 18.20
CA ALA A 114 -10.05 -21.69 17.55
C ALA A 114 -10.14 -21.71 16.02
N TYR A 115 -10.90 -22.65 15.43
CA TYR A 115 -10.97 -22.77 13.98
C TYR A 115 -12.02 -21.88 13.30
N ASP A 116 -12.94 -21.28 14.04
CA ASP A 116 -13.95 -20.37 13.46
C ASP A 116 -13.26 -19.16 12.82
N PRO A 117 -13.50 -18.87 11.51
CA PRO A 117 -12.89 -17.73 10.81
C PRO A 117 -13.09 -16.40 11.53
N ARG A 118 -14.17 -16.23 12.26
CA ARG A 118 -14.43 -15.04 13.07
C ARG A 118 -13.43 -14.85 14.21
N ALA A 119 -12.84 -15.93 14.73
CA ALA A 119 -11.85 -15.84 15.80
C ALA A 119 -10.52 -15.25 15.28
N TRP A 120 -9.94 -15.84 14.23
CA TRP A 120 -8.70 -15.36 13.66
C TRP A 120 -8.89 -14.13 12.76
N GLY A 121 -10.08 -13.94 12.17
CA GLY A 121 -10.41 -12.75 11.41
C GLY A 121 -10.40 -11.49 12.26
N LYS A 122 -10.87 -11.54 13.52
CA LYS A 122 -10.82 -10.40 14.45
C LYS A 122 -9.39 -9.93 14.76
N VAL A 123 -8.45 -10.86 14.92
CA VAL A 123 -7.05 -10.47 15.19
C VAL A 123 -6.39 -9.87 13.95
N ALA A 124 -6.76 -10.34 12.76
CA ALA A 124 -6.31 -9.74 11.50
C ALA A 124 -6.90 -8.32 11.31
N GLU A 125 -8.19 -8.14 11.57
CA GLU A 125 -8.86 -6.83 11.51
C GLU A 125 -8.22 -5.83 12.49
N ALA A 126 -7.99 -6.24 13.73
CA ALA A 126 -7.33 -5.39 14.73
C ALA A 126 -5.92 -4.97 14.29
N SER A 127 -5.17 -5.86 13.65
CA SER A 127 -3.83 -5.56 13.13
C SER A 127 -3.85 -4.62 11.92
N LEU A 128 -4.89 -4.68 11.08
CA LEU A 128 -5.05 -3.76 9.96
C LEU A 128 -5.42 -2.34 10.41
N ASN A 129 -6.04 -2.20 11.57
CA ASN A 129 -6.52 -0.93 12.13
C ASN A 129 -5.47 -0.24 13.02
N ALA A 130 -4.33 -0.88 13.28
CA ALA A 130 -3.27 -0.35 14.12
C ALA A 130 -2.27 0.48 13.30
#